data_f8d32aeb7632083bd81155b40b96e283
#
_entry.id   f8d32aeb7632083bd81155b40b96e283
#
_cell.length_a   1.000
_cell.length_b   1.000
_cell.length_c   1.000
_cell.angle_alpha   90.00
_cell.angle_beta   90.00
_cell.angle_gamma   90.00
#
_symmetry.space_group_name_H-M   'P 1'
#
loop_
_entity.id
_entity.type
_entity.pdbx_description
1 polymer ?
#
loop_
_entity_poly.entity_id
_entity_poly.type
_entity_poly.pdbx_seq_one_letter_code
_entity_poly.pdbx_strand_id
1 'polypeptide(L)'
;MVPELAARSHIEKIDLIVSKAIKESGKDLSDIDGVAVTAGPGLIVCLSVGLNFAKSLAFSLNKPFIAVNHLEGHALSPKLVTDLKFPYLLLLISGGHTQFLSVKKYGKYKRLGTTIDDALGEAFDKTAKTVSYTHLRAHETSE
;
A
#
# COMPACT_ATOMS: atom_id res chain seq x y z
N MET A 1 12.23 -7.94 9.60
CA MET A 1 11.56 -8.71 8.53
C MET A 1 12.60 -9.07 7.50
N VAL A 2 12.62 -10.31 7.02
CA VAL A 2 13.53 -10.75 5.96
C VAL A 2 12.77 -10.64 4.63
N PRO A 3 13.13 -9.68 3.74
CA PRO A 3 12.35 -9.40 2.54
C PRO A 3 12.13 -10.59 1.62
N GLU A 4 13.14 -11.46 1.53
CA GLU A 4 13.07 -12.67 0.70
C GLU A 4 12.02 -13.68 1.21
N LEU A 5 11.94 -13.89 2.52
CA LEU A 5 10.93 -14.77 3.13
C LEU A 5 9.52 -14.22 2.91
N ALA A 6 9.35 -12.89 3.02
CA ALA A 6 8.09 -12.24 2.74
C ALA A 6 7.68 -12.42 1.27
N ALA A 7 8.60 -12.21 0.32
CA ALA A 7 8.31 -12.41 -1.10
C ALA A 7 7.92 -13.85 -1.43
N ARG A 8 8.61 -14.85 -0.85
CA ARG A 8 8.24 -16.28 -1.01
C ARG A 8 6.84 -16.56 -0.48
N SER A 9 6.51 -16.06 0.73
CA SER A 9 5.18 -16.20 1.29
C SER A 9 4.09 -15.54 0.44
N HIS A 10 4.40 -14.40 -0.21
CA HIS A 10 3.47 -13.78 -1.14
C HIS A 10 3.24 -14.64 -2.39
N ILE A 11 4.29 -15.22 -2.97
CA ILE A 11 4.16 -16.11 -4.14
C ILE A 11 3.26 -17.32 -3.81
N GLU A 12 3.42 -17.89 -2.63
CA GLU A 12 2.66 -19.08 -2.21
C GLU A 12 1.18 -18.82 -1.92
N LYS A 13 0.78 -17.57 -1.70
CA LYS A 13 -0.57 -17.24 -1.21
C LYS A 13 -1.38 -16.33 -2.13
N ILE A 14 -0.75 -15.61 -3.06
CA ILE A 14 -1.41 -14.55 -3.81
C ILE A 14 -2.58 -15.06 -4.65
N ASP A 15 -2.45 -16.20 -5.29
CA ASP A 15 -3.50 -16.82 -6.10
C ASP A 15 -4.69 -17.25 -5.24
N LEU A 16 -4.43 -17.85 -4.09
CA LEU A 16 -5.46 -18.29 -3.14
C LEU A 16 -6.23 -17.09 -2.59
N ILE A 17 -5.50 -16.01 -2.21
CA ILE A 17 -6.12 -14.80 -1.66
C ILE A 17 -6.96 -14.10 -2.72
N VAL A 18 -6.47 -13.97 -3.95
CA VAL A 18 -7.23 -13.36 -5.04
C VAL A 18 -8.47 -14.19 -5.38
N SER A 19 -8.33 -15.51 -5.49
CA SER A 19 -9.47 -16.41 -5.74
C SER A 19 -10.52 -16.30 -4.64
N LYS A 20 -10.09 -16.24 -3.39
CA LYS A 20 -10.99 -16.05 -2.24
C LYS A 20 -11.71 -14.71 -2.30
N ALA A 21 -11.00 -13.62 -2.57
CA ALA A 21 -11.57 -12.28 -2.67
C ALA A 21 -12.63 -12.19 -3.77
N ILE A 22 -12.37 -12.77 -4.95
CA ILE A 22 -13.33 -12.82 -6.05
C ILE A 22 -14.58 -13.59 -5.62
N LYS A 23 -14.40 -14.78 -5.03
CA LYS A 23 -15.53 -15.60 -4.55
C LYS A 23 -16.36 -14.87 -3.49
N GLU A 24 -15.72 -14.20 -2.54
CA GLU A 24 -16.40 -13.45 -1.47
C GLU A 24 -17.13 -12.20 -1.99
N SER A 25 -16.65 -11.60 -3.07
CA SER A 25 -17.32 -10.47 -3.70
C SER A 25 -18.62 -10.84 -4.42
N GLY A 26 -18.89 -12.13 -4.64
CA GLY A 26 -20.01 -12.60 -5.44
C GLY A 26 -19.90 -12.28 -6.94
N LYS A 27 -18.67 -11.98 -7.41
CA LYS A 27 -18.34 -11.66 -8.80
C LYS A 27 -17.51 -12.75 -9.44
N ASP A 28 -17.51 -12.76 -10.77
CA ASP A 28 -16.64 -13.62 -11.57
C ASP A 28 -15.48 -12.83 -12.17
N LEU A 29 -14.45 -13.53 -12.64
CA LEU A 29 -13.32 -12.92 -13.33
C LEU A 29 -13.74 -12.12 -14.58
N SER A 30 -14.82 -12.51 -15.24
CA SER A 30 -15.40 -11.80 -16.38
C SER A 30 -15.98 -10.42 -16.02
N ASP A 31 -16.38 -10.23 -14.77
CA ASP A 31 -16.94 -8.97 -14.27
C ASP A 31 -15.87 -7.92 -13.93
N ILE A 32 -14.60 -8.30 -14.00
CA ILE A 32 -13.48 -7.38 -13.71
C ILE A 32 -13.26 -6.45 -14.90
N ASP A 33 -13.31 -5.15 -14.66
CA ASP A 33 -13.08 -4.10 -15.67
C ASP A 33 -11.61 -3.69 -15.79
N GLY A 34 -10.81 -3.90 -14.78
CA GLY A 34 -9.39 -3.55 -14.76
C GLY A 34 -8.67 -4.11 -13.54
N VAL A 35 -7.36 -4.15 -13.61
CA VAL A 35 -6.47 -4.62 -12.52
C VAL A 35 -5.58 -3.49 -12.06
N ALA A 36 -5.72 -3.10 -10.80
CA ALA A 36 -4.84 -2.12 -10.16
C ALA A 36 -3.91 -2.81 -9.15
N VAL A 37 -2.67 -2.34 -9.08
CA VAL A 37 -1.67 -2.90 -8.18
C VAL A 37 -0.71 -1.83 -7.67
N THR A 38 -0.27 -1.96 -6.42
CA THR A 38 0.78 -1.11 -5.86
C THR A 38 2.12 -1.36 -6.56
N ALA A 39 2.68 -0.30 -7.16
CA ALA A 39 3.94 -0.36 -7.91
C ALA A 39 5.13 0.22 -7.13
N GLY A 40 4.88 0.91 -6.02
CA GLY A 40 5.90 1.53 -5.16
C GLY A 40 5.38 2.77 -4.47
N PRO A 41 6.16 3.33 -3.52
CA PRO A 41 7.38 2.78 -2.93
C PRO A 41 7.12 1.55 -2.05
N GLY A 42 8.18 0.73 -1.83
CA GLY A 42 8.13 -0.47 -0.99
C GLY A 42 9.29 -1.43 -1.28
N LEU A 43 9.28 -2.59 -0.65
CA LEU A 43 10.30 -3.61 -0.86
C LEU A 43 10.20 -4.20 -2.28
N ILE A 44 11.22 -3.97 -3.09
CA ILE A 44 11.23 -4.32 -4.52
C ILE A 44 10.85 -5.77 -4.77
N VAL A 45 11.41 -6.71 -3.99
CA VAL A 45 11.15 -8.14 -4.16
C VAL A 45 9.67 -8.49 -3.90
N CYS A 46 9.04 -7.88 -2.89
CA CYS A 46 7.62 -8.06 -2.59
C CYS A 46 6.72 -7.39 -3.63
N LEU A 47 7.04 -6.16 -4.01
CA LEU A 47 6.32 -5.43 -5.07
C LEU A 47 6.35 -6.19 -6.39
N SER A 48 7.50 -6.80 -6.75
CA SER A 48 7.64 -7.58 -7.97
C SER A 48 6.68 -8.76 -8.05
N VAL A 49 6.39 -9.42 -6.92
CA VAL A 49 5.42 -10.51 -6.89
C VAL A 49 4.02 -10.01 -7.27
N GLY A 50 3.54 -8.96 -6.60
CA GLY A 50 2.23 -8.39 -6.88
C GLY A 50 2.13 -7.82 -8.29
N LEU A 51 3.17 -7.10 -8.76
CA LEU A 51 3.23 -6.53 -10.11
C LEU A 51 3.16 -7.59 -11.20
N ASN A 52 3.95 -8.67 -11.09
CA ASN A 52 3.94 -9.73 -12.09
C ASN A 52 2.62 -10.50 -12.10
N PHE A 53 2.09 -10.82 -10.92
CA PHE A 53 0.78 -11.45 -10.81
C PHE A 53 -0.32 -10.59 -11.45
N ALA A 54 -0.41 -9.32 -11.09
CA ALA A 54 -1.43 -8.40 -11.59
C ALA A 54 -1.30 -8.15 -13.10
N LYS A 55 -0.07 -8.04 -13.63
CA LYS A 55 0.16 -7.95 -15.08
C LYS A 55 -0.29 -9.19 -15.83
N SER A 56 0.03 -10.38 -15.30
CA SER A 56 -0.37 -11.65 -15.90
C SER A 56 -1.90 -11.79 -15.88
N LEU A 57 -2.54 -11.42 -14.77
CA LEU A 57 -3.99 -11.45 -14.65
C LEU A 57 -4.65 -10.48 -15.63
N ALA A 58 -4.20 -9.23 -15.70
CA ALA A 58 -4.71 -8.23 -16.63
C ALA A 58 -4.55 -8.68 -18.09
N PHE A 59 -3.40 -9.23 -18.43
CA PHE A 59 -3.12 -9.75 -19.76
C PHE A 59 -4.05 -10.92 -20.11
N SER A 60 -4.19 -11.90 -19.22
CA SER A 60 -5.05 -13.09 -19.46
C SER A 60 -6.53 -12.73 -19.59
N LEU A 61 -6.98 -11.70 -18.87
CA LEU A 61 -8.36 -11.20 -18.95
C LEU A 61 -8.57 -10.18 -20.09
N ASN A 62 -7.52 -9.77 -20.78
CA ASN A 62 -7.53 -8.67 -21.75
C ASN A 62 -8.14 -7.38 -21.17
N LYS A 63 -7.73 -7.02 -19.94
CA LYS A 63 -8.24 -5.86 -19.20
C LYS A 63 -7.15 -4.81 -18.96
N PRO A 64 -7.53 -3.54 -18.74
CA PRO A 64 -6.59 -2.49 -18.40
C PRO A 64 -5.80 -2.80 -17.13
N PHE A 65 -4.53 -2.37 -17.11
CA PHE A 65 -3.63 -2.48 -15.97
C PHE A 65 -3.27 -1.08 -15.45
N ILE A 66 -3.34 -0.87 -14.14
CA ILE A 66 -3.02 0.41 -13.49
C ILE A 66 -1.99 0.18 -12.39
N ALA A 67 -0.85 0.85 -12.52
CA ALA A 67 0.18 0.92 -11.48
C ALA A 67 -0.15 2.06 -10.50
N VAL A 68 -0.37 1.74 -9.23
CA VAL A 68 -0.75 2.69 -8.18
C VAL A 68 0.44 3.00 -7.29
N ASN A 69 0.62 4.28 -6.97
CA ASN A 69 1.60 4.69 -5.96
C ASN A 69 1.06 4.37 -4.56
N HIS A 70 1.84 3.68 -3.74
CA HIS A 70 1.47 3.28 -2.38
C HIS A 70 1.08 4.47 -1.49
N LEU A 71 1.86 5.55 -1.55
CA LEU A 71 1.57 6.77 -0.76
C LEU A 71 0.34 7.52 -1.27
N GLU A 72 0.01 7.40 -2.56
CA GLU A 72 -1.24 7.93 -3.11
C GLU A 72 -2.45 7.14 -2.58
N GLY A 73 -2.33 5.82 -2.44
CA GLY A 73 -3.34 5.00 -1.79
C GLY A 73 -3.63 5.48 -0.36
N HIS A 74 -2.59 5.72 0.43
CA HIS A 74 -2.74 6.32 1.77
C HIS A 74 -3.35 7.73 1.73
N ALA A 75 -2.91 8.57 0.79
CA ALA A 75 -3.40 9.94 0.67
C ALA A 75 -4.90 10.00 0.35
N LEU A 76 -5.43 9.02 -0.37
CA LEU A 76 -6.81 8.98 -0.80
C LEU A 76 -7.72 8.16 0.13
N SER A 77 -7.15 7.36 1.04
CA SER A 77 -7.93 6.50 1.95
C SER A 77 -9.00 7.23 2.78
N PRO A 78 -8.80 8.48 3.26
CA PRO A 78 -9.85 9.21 3.97
C PRO A 78 -11.11 9.43 3.12
N LYS A 79 -10.99 9.50 1.79
CA LYS A 79 -12.13 9.67 0.88
C LYS A 79 -13.02 8.42 0.76
N LEU A 80 -12.55 7.26 1.23
CA LEU A 80 -13.36 6.04 1.27
C LEU A 80 -14.45 6.10 2.34
N VAL A 81 -14.20 6.87 3.40
CA VAL A 81 -15.10 6.93 4.57
C VAL A 81 -15.69 8.32 4.82
N THR A 82 -15.23 9.34 4.09
CA THR A 82 -15.69 10.73 4.22
C THR A 82 -15.84 11.41 2.87
N ASP A 83 -16.75 12.38 2.77
CA ASP A 83 -16.86 13.27 1.61
C ASP A 83 -15.83 14.41 1.67
N LEU A 84 -14.54 14.05 1.85
CA LEU A 84 -13.45 15.00 1.93
C LEU A 84 -13.20 15.62 0.54
N LYS A 85 -13.36 16.94 0.45
CA LYS A 85 -13.18 17.69 -0.81
C LYS A 85 -11.74 18.18 -0.96
N PHE A 86 -11.28 18.28 -2.19
CA PHE A 86 -10.01 18.92 -2.49
C PHE A 86 -10.10 20.46 -2.44
N PRO A 87 -9.01 21.18 -2.11
CA PRO A 87 -7.74 20.66 -1.59
C PRO A 87 -7.82 20.34 -0.10
N TYR A 88 -6.96 19.47 0.40
CA TYR A 88 -6.81 19.22 1.83
C TYR A 88 -5.34 19.01 2.24
N LEU A 89 -5.06 19.21 3.53
CA LEU A 89 -3.77 18.94 4.13
C LEU A 89 -3.80 17.50 4.68
N LEU A 90 -2.80 16.72 4.29
CA LEU A 90 -2.60 15.36 4.77
C LEU A 90 -1.34 15.31 5.64
N LEU A 91 -1.47 14.76 6.84
CA LEU A 91 -0.34 14.25 7.60
C LEU A 91 -0.25 12.74 7.36
N LEU A 92 0.72 12.34 6.55
CA LEU A 92 1.03 10.94 6.29
C LEU A 92 2.02 10.44 7.32
N ILE A 93 1.62 9.43 8.10
CA ILE A 93 2.46 8.77 9.10
C ILE A 93 2.47 7.28 8.80
N SER A 94 3.64 6.72 8.57
CA SER A 94 3.84 5.29 8.34
C SER A 94 5.15 4.80 8.96
N GLY A 95 5.47 3.53 8.75
CA GLY A 95 6.73 2.94 9.19
C GLY A 95 7.96 3.61 8.60
N GLY A 96 7.91 4.02 7.34
CA GLY A 96 9.02 4.61 6.60
C GLY A 96 8.82 6.07 6.19
N HIS A 97 7.65 6.66 6.44
CA HIS A 97 7.35 8.01 5.98
C HIS A 97 6.61 8.82 7.05
N THR A 98 7.04 10.05 7.23
CA THR A 98 6.30 11.06 7.99
C THR A 98 6.38 12.37 7.22
N GLN A 99 5.25 12.77 6.62
CA GLN A 99 5.22 13.89 5.67
C GLN A 99 3.94 14.70 5.79
N PHE A 100 4.05 16.01 5.58
CA PHE A 100 2.92 16.88 5.29
C PHE A 100 2.76 17.04 3.78
N LEU A 101 1.58 16.74 3.27
CA LEU A 101 1.24 16.84 1.85
C LEU A 101 0.02 17.73 1.65
N SER A 102 0.11 18.67 0.72
CA SER A 102 -1.07 19.34 0.17
C SER A 102 -1.61 18.50 -0.98
N VAL A 103 -2.79 17.94 -0.80
CA VAL A 103 -3.49 17.13 -1.80
C VAL A 103 -4.44 18.03 -2.57
N LYS A 104 -4.06 18.42 -3.79
CA LYS A 104 -4.82 19.38 -4.60
C LYS A 104 -5.92 18.72 -5.43
N LYS A 105 -5.66 17.56 -5.98
CA LYS A 105 -6.57 16.67 -6.71
C LYS A 105 -5.88 15.32 -6.94
N TYR A 106 -6.58 14.36 -7.52
CA TYR A 106 -6.01 13.06 -7.94
C TYR A 106 -4.72 13.28 -8.76
N GLY A 107 -3.65 12.58 -8.41
CA GLY A 107 -2.35 12.70 -9.06
C GLY A 107 -1.61 14.03 -8.86
N LYS A 108 -2.14 14.99 -8.07
CA LYS A 108 -1.48 16.28 -7.81
C LYS A 108 -1.25 16.55 -6.34
N TYR A 109 -0.04 16.23 -5.91
CA TYR A 109 0.44 16.35 -4.54
C TYR A 109 1.61 17.32 -4.46
N LYS A 110 1.67 18.11 -3.38
CA LYS A 110 2.81 18.94 -3.05
C LYS A 110 3.28 18.60 -1.65
N ARG A 111 4.50 18.08 -1.52
CA ARG A 111 5.13 17.87 -0.23
C ARG A 111 5.47 19.22 0.38
N LEU A 112 4.95 19.48 1.57
CA LEU A 112 5.19 20.70 2.33
C LEU A 112 6.30 20.54 3.36
N GLY A 113 6.43 19.32 3.90
CA GLY A 113 7.45 18.98 4.86
C GLY A 113 7.59 17.46 4.98
N THR A 114 8.71 17.02 5.50
CA THR A 114 9.00 15.62 5.80
C THR A 114 9.86 15.58 7.05
N THR A 115 9.87 14.42 7.73
CA THR A 115 10.83 14.20 8.82
C THR A 115 12.26 14.40 8.30
N ILE A 116 13.11 14.94 9.16
CA ILE A 116 14.53 15.20 8.87
C ILE A 116 15.37 13.96 9.20
N ASP A 117 14.93 13.21 10.20
CA ASP A 117 15.62 12.01 10.70
C ASP A 117 14.70 10.78 10.52
N ASP A 118 14.29 10.15 11.59
CA ASP A 118 13.46 8.94 11.55
C ASP A 118 12.01 9.26 11.15
N ALA A 119 11.39 8.36 10.42
CA ALA A 119 9.94 8.35 10.34
C ALA A 119 9.33 8.01 11.71
N LEU A 120 8.13 8.49 11.99
CA LEU A 120 7.51 8.33 13.31
C LEU A 120 7.39 6.86 13.72
N GLY A 121 6.97 5.98 12.80
CA GLY A 121 6.89 4.54 13.07
C GLY A 121 8.26 3.91 13.36
N GLU A 122 9.31 4.35 12.69
CA GLU A 122 10.67 3.91 12.96
C GLU A 122 11.16 4.41 14.33
N ALA A 123 10.86 5.65 14.71
CA ALA A 123 11.17 6.19 16.02
C ALA A 123 10.48 5.39 17.13
N PHE A 124 9.23 4.99 16.96
CA PHE A 124 8.52 4.11 17.88
C PHE A 124 9.20 2.75 18.01
N ASP A 125 9.62 2.12 16.92
CA ASP A 125 10.30 0.82 16.96
C ASP A 125 11.68 0.92 17.64
N LYS A 126 12.43 2.00 17.40
CA LYS A 126 13.71 2.25 18.08
C LYS A 126 13.50 2.44 19.59
N THR A 127 12.50 3.21 19.97
CA THR A 127 12.13 3.41 21.37
C THR A 127 11.71 2.09 22.02
N ALA A 128 10.88 1.29 21.34
CA ALA A 128 10.46 -0.02 21.83
C ALA A 128 11.65 -0.92 22.14
N LYS A 129 12.63 -0.99 21.24
CA LYS A 129 13.85 -1.77 21.46
C LYS A 129 14.65 -1.28 22.67
N THR A 130 14.70 0.03 22.90
CA THR A 130 15.41 0.63 24.03
C THR A 130 14.77 0.24 25.37
N VAL A 131 13.45 0.08 25.42
CA VAL A 131 12.70 -0.33 26.62
C VAL A 131 12.35 -1.82 26.64
N SER A 132 13.05 -2.63 25.86
CA SER A 132 12.93 -4.10 25.82
C SER A 132 11.59 -4.63 25.27
N TYR A 133 10.82 -3.81 24.52
CA TYR A 133 9.71 -4.30 23.72
C TYR A 133 10.19 -4.75 22.35
N THR A 134 9.45 -5.65 21.70
CA THR A 134 9.80 -6.13 20.35
C THR A 134 9.58 -5.07 19.29
N HIS A 135 8.43 -4.37 19.34
CA HIS A 135 8.07 -3.21 18.51
C HIS A 135 6.77 -2.59 19.04
N LEU A 136 6.56 -1.31 18.74
CA LEU A 136 5.37 -0.54 19.19
C LEU A 136 4.52 -0.01 18.03
N ARG A 137 5.02 0.01 16.80
CA ARG A 137 4.24 0.54 15.68
C ARG A 137 3.12 -0.41 15.28
N ALA A 138 1.99 0.16 14.88
CA ALA A 138 0.96 -0.59 14.20
C ALA A 138 1.49 -1.09 12.85
N HIS A 139 1.15 -2.33 12.48
CA HIS A 139 1.39 -2.81 11.12
C HIS A 139 0.53 -2.00 10.14
N GLU A 140 1.10 -1.66 9.00
CA GLU A 140 0.37 -0.94 7.94
C GLU A 140 -0.75 -1.78 7.32
N THR A 141 -0.69 -3.08 7.52
CA THR A 141 -1.74 -4.03 7.20
C THR A 141 -2.41 -4.47 8.49
N SER A 142 -3.59 -3.94 8.79
CA SER A 142 -4.51 -4.59 9.71
C SER A 142 -4.91 -5.94 9.11
N GLU A 143 -5.00 -6.93 9.97
CA GLU A 143 -5.51 -8.26 9.62
C GLU A 143 -6.87 -8.20 8.95
#